data_1eb39391c795a7d3e2f9e2fed945c309
#
_entry.id   1eb39391c795a7d3e2f9e2fed945c309
#
_cell.length_a   1.000
_cell.length_b   1.000
_cell.length_c   1.000
_cell.angle_alpha   90.00
_cell.angle_beta   90.00
_cell.angle_gamma   90.00
#
_symmetry.space_group_name_H-M   'P 1'
#
loop_
_entity.id
_entity.type
_entity.pdbx_description
1 polymer ?
#
loop_
_entity_poly.entity_id
_entity_poly.type
_entity_poly.pdbx_seq_one_letter_code
_entity_poly.pdbx_strand_id
1 'polypeptide(L)'
;MQTTPHNHACGSADHGISRRQMLGTLGGGVGFGSLLHPAIAKEIKKQEKRVCLIWLDGGMSQYESWHPLPDSKFAGPFRSIKTSIPGTHFSELMPHTAKIAHKISVIRTMETMDPNHSTGVPRIQRGDPIDRGVDYPYLGSAIAKLLGPADPGLPPYLWIKPGNGGFIHREAGFLGTRYGALALGDGRPPVHIHRPDSISAELDAARNALRQKANERFKAYRGASEIDAYETSYDMARQLMARKDIFDDAQLGPKDKERYGSHPLGRHILRARQLLEAGVRFVKVNSYHW
;
A
#
# COMPACT_ATOMS: atom_id res chain seq x y z
N MET A 1 40.16 -21.20 -12.56
CA MET A 1 39.76 -19.78 -12.72
C MET A 1 38.94 -19.38 -11.50
N GLN A 2 39.57 -18.67 -10.58
CA GLN A 2 38.91 -18.18 -9.37
C GLN A 2 38.21 -16.87 -9.66
N THR A 3 36.89 -16.84 -9.55
CA THR A 3 36.10 -15.62 -9.65
C THR A 3 36.12 -14.91 -8.31
N THR A 4 36.78 -13.78 -8.25
CA THR A 4 36.73 -12.87 -7.07
C THR A 4 35.33 -12.28 -6.93
N PRO A 5 34.71 -12.33 -5.74
CA PRO A 5 33.41 -11.68 -5.53
C PRO A 5 33.59 -10.15 -5.47
N HIS A 6 32.96 -9.44 -6.40
CA HIS A 6 32.90 -7.99 -6.33
C HIS A 6 32.06 -7.52 -5.12
N ASN A 7 32.76 -6.92 -4.19
CA ASN A 7 32.18 -6.34 -2.97
C ASN A 7 31.59 -4.95 -3.31
N HIS A 8 30.29 -4.88 -3.62
CA HIS A 8 29.58 -3.62 -3.74
C HIS A 8 28.96 -3.24 -2.38
N ALA A 9 29.81 -2.83 -1.46
CA ALA A 9 29.34 -2.29 -0.18
C ALA A 9 29.12 -0.78 -0.32
N CYS A 10 27.88 -0.32 -0.13
CA CYS A 10 27.61 1.07 0.16
C CYS A 10 28.11 1.35 1.58
N GLY A 11 29.13 2.21 1.72
CA GLY A 11 29.81 2.50 2.98
C GLY A 11 29.20 3.65 3.78
N SER A 12 27.91 3.93 3.68
CA SER A 12 27.26 4.98 4.46
C SER A 12 26.82 4.47 5.84
N ALA A 13 27.16 5.22 6.89
CA ALA A 13 26.81 4.93 8.29
C ALA A 13 25.29 4.99 8.59
N ASP A 14 24.47 5.39 7.63
CA ASP A 14 23.03 5.55 7.77
C ASP A 14 22.24 4.24 7.64
N HIS A 15 22.87 3.14 7.29
CA HIS A 15 22.22 1.83 7.23
C HIS A 15 22.48 1.07 8.54
N GLY A 16 21.66 1.31 9.54
CA GLY A 16 21.73 0.63 10.85
C GLY A 16 21.48 -0.88 10.83
N ILE A 17 21.38 -1.48 9.63
CA ILE A 17 21.22 -2.93 9.43
C ILE A 17 22.26 -3.39 8.41
N SER A 18 23.22 -4.22 8.85
CA SER A 18 24.19 -4.82 7.93
C SER A 18 23.54 -5.81 6.98
N ARG A 19 24.12 -6.00 5.77
CA ARG A 19 23.67 -7.03 4.81
C ARG A 19 23.54 -8.42 5.44
N ARG A 20 24.40 -8.75 6.39
CA ARG A 20 24.38 -10.01 7.12
C ARG A 20 23.19 -10.12 8.07
N GLN A 21 22.81 -9.03 8.71
CA GLN A 21 21.61 -8.95 9.54
C GLN A 21 20.34 -8.99 8.68
N MET A 22 20.34 -8.31 7.52
CA MET A 22 19.24 -8.38 6.56
C MET A 22 19.09 -9.80 5.99
N LEU A 23 20.19 -10.46 5.61
CA LEU A 23 20.16 -11.84 5.10
C LEU A 23 19.88 -12.85 6.21
N GLY A 24 20.35 -12.61 7.44
CA GLY A 24 20.03 -13.45 8.62
C GLY A 24 18.54 -13.36 8.99
N THR A 25 17.92 -12.19 8.83
CA THR A 25 16.48 -12.02 8.97
C THR A 25 15.70 -12.61 7.79
N LEU A 26 16.24 -12.63 6.59
CA LEU A 26 15.63 -13.23 5.40
C LEU A 26 15.84 -14.75 5.30
N GLY A 27 16.99 -15.26 5.76
CA GLY A 27 17.32 -16.70 5.72
C GLY A 27 16.63 -17.56 6.77
N GLY A 28 16.04 -16.94 7.79
CA GLY A 28 15.30 -17.59 8.88
C GLY A 28 13.80 -17.83 8.62
N GLY A 29 13.36 -17.88 7.37
CA GLY A 29 11.93 -18.05 7.06
C GLY A 29 11.12 -16.77 7.32
N VAL A 30 11.76 -15.64 7.22
CA VAL A 30 11.19 -14.35 7.56
C VAL A 30 10.67 -13.68 6.29
N GLY A 31 9.60 -14.20 5.77
CA GLY A 31 8.62 -13.40 5.06
C GLY A 31 8.07 -12.30 5.98
N PHE A 32 6.97 -11.69 5.69
CA PHE A 32 6.29 -10.67 6.52
C PHE A 32 6.30 -10.90 8.05
N GLY A 33 6.67 -12.11 8.51
CA GLY A 33 6.80 -12.45 9.92
C GLY A 33 7.77 -11.59 10.73
N SER A 34 8.82 -11.03 10.13
CA SER A 34 9.73 -10.13 10.87
C SER A 34 9.11 -8.75 11.11
N LEU A 35 8.30 -8.27 10.18
CA LEU A 35 7.50 -7.07 10.40
C LEU A 35 6.42 -7.31 11.47
N LEU A 36 6.04 -8.57 11.68
CA LEU A 36 5.11 -8.99 12.72
C LEU A 36 5.74 -9.09 14.11
N HIS A 37 7.06 -8.94 14.23
CA HIS A 37 7.71 -8.97 15.54
C HIS A 37 7.27 -7.76 16.38
N PRO A 38 6.71 -7.93 17.58
CA PRO A 38 6.15 -6.84 18.38
C PRO A 38 7.13 -5.68 18.65
N ALA A 39 8.41 -5.97 18.78
CA ALA A 39 9.44 -4.94 19.00
C ALA A 39 9.62 -4.06 17.76
N ILE A 40 9.62 -4.64 16.55
CA ILE A 40 9.72 -3.91 15.29
C ILE A 40 8.46 -3.07 15.06
N ALA A 41 7.29 -3.66 15.29
CA ALA A 41 6.02 -2.94 15.20
C ALA A 41 5.96 -1.75 16.16
N LYS A 42 6.45 -1.93 17.39
CA LYS A 42 6.53 -0.86 18.40
C LYS A 42 7.47 0.29 17.95
N GLU A 43 8.63 -0.04 17.39
CA GLU A 43 9.58 0.95 16.89
C GLU A 43 9.04 1.71 15.69
N ILE A 44 8.46 1.01 14.70
CA ILE A 44 7.82 1.63 13.53
C ILE A 44 6.66 2.55 13.96
N LYS A 45 5.87 2.12 14.94
CA LYS A 45 4.78 2.93 15.50
C LYS A 45 5.30 4.20 16.17
N LYS A 46 6.38 4.10 16.94
CA LYS A 46 7.07 5.23 17.60
C LYS A 46 7.61 6.24 16.59
N GLN A 47 8.15 5.75 15.47
CA GLN A 47 8.68 6.59 14.39
C GLN A 47 7.59 7.17 13.48
N GLU A 48 6.32 6.89 13.75
CA GLU A 48 5.17 7.33 12.95
C GLU A 48 5.29 7.00 11.45
N LYS A 49 5.99 5.93 11.12
CA LYS A 49 6.17 5.50 9.72
C LYS A 49 4.82 5.25 9.05
N ARG A 50 4.71 5.73 7.83
CA ARG A 50 3.56 5.57 6.93
C ARG A 50 4.03 4.97 5.62
N VAL A 51 3.18 4.21 4.96
CA VAL A 51 3.57 3.46 3.77
C VAL A 51 2.65 3.81 2.61
N CYS A 52 3.25 4.17 1.49
CA CYS A 52 2.57 4.28 0.20
C CYS A 52 3.03 3.13 -0.70
N LEU A 53 2.12 2.24 -1.06
CA LEU A 53 2.38 1.20 -2.06
C LEU A 53 1.84 1.67 -3.41
N ILE A 54 2.71 1.94 -4.35
CA ILE A 54 2.35 2.25 -5.74
C ILE A 54 2.46 0.95 -6.53
N TRP A 55 1.31 0.40 -6.90
CA TRP A 55 1.19 -0.82 -7.69
C TRP A 55 1.01 -0.45 -9.16
N LEU A 56 2.00 -0.76 -9.97
CA LEU A 56 1.95 -0.55 -11.41
C LEU A 56 1.35 -1.79 -12.07
N ASP A 57 0.08 -1.70 -12.45
CA ASP A 57 -0.61 -2.78 -13.13
C ASP A 57 -0.07 -2.96 -14.54
N GLY A 58 -0.21 -4.18 -15.08
CA GLY A 58 0.15 -4.49 -16.46
C GLY A 58 1.56 -5.02 -16.66
N GLY A 59 2.42 -4.99 -15.64
CA GLY A 59 3.76 -5.57 -15.72
C GLY A 59 4.74 -4.71 -16.52
N MET A 60 5.12 -3.56 -15.98
CA MET A 60 6.12 -2.68 -16.58
C MET A 60 7.41 -3.45 -16.90
N SER A 61 7.96 -3.23 -18.11
CA SER A 61 9.17 -3.88 -18.58
C SER A 61 10.35 -3.61 -17.64
N GLN A 62 10.96 -4.67 -17.14
CA GLN A 62 12.15 -4.59 -16.32
C GLN A 62 13.31 -3.93 -17.06
N TYR A 63 13.50 -4.26 -18.33
CA TYR A 63 14.62 -3.78 -19.14
C TYR A 63 14.43 -2.32 -19.58
N GLU A 64 13.19 -1.87 -19.68
CA GLU A 64 12.85 -0.49 -20.02
C GLU A 64 12.65 0.40 -18.78
N SER A 65 13.04 -0.09 -17.61
CA SER A 65 12.91 0.65 -16.35
C SER A 65 14.19 0.62 -15.51
N TRP A 66 14.21 -0.15 -14.43
CA TRP A 66 15.30 -0.13 -13.43
C TRP A 66 16.46 -1.08 -13.73
N HIS A 67 16.35 -1.92 -14.74
CA HIS A 67 17.39 -2.91 -15.09
C HIS A 67 17.62 -2.98 -16.59
N PRO A 68 18.04 -1.89 -17.24
CA PRO A 68 18.37 -1.94 -18.66
C PRO A 68 19.56 -2.87 -18.90
N LEU A 69 19.50 -3.64 -19.98
CA LEU A 69 20.55 -4.54 -20.44
C LEU A 69 20.89 -4.18 -21.90
N PRO A 70 21.61 -3.06 -22.14
CA PRO A 70 21.81 -2.52 -23.48
C PRO A 70 22.54 -3.49 -24.41
N ASP A 71 23.39 -4.37 -23.88
CA ASP A 71 24.15 -5.35 -24.66
C ASP A 71 23.40 -6.71 -24.83
N SER A 72 22.18 -6.80 -24.38
CA SER A 72 21.36 -8.00 -24.52
C SER A 72 20.58 -8.00 -25.83
N LYS A 73 20.40 -9.17 -26.42
CA LYS A 73 19.46 -9.35 -27.54
C LYS A 73 18.00 -9.05 -27.19
N PHE A 74 17.68 -8.94 -25.90
CA PHE A 74 16.38 -8.57 -25.39
C PHE A 74 16.31 -7.11 -24.95
N ALA A 75 17.37 -6.32 -25.21
CA ALA A 75 17.33 -4.89 -24.95
C ALA A 75 16.21 -4.26 -25.77
N GLY A 76 15.40 -3.44 -25.13
CA GLY A 76 14.41 -2.61 -25.81
C GLY A 76 15.08 -1.51 -26.65
N PRO A 77 14.30 -0.68 -27.36
CA PRO A 77 14.82 0.39 -28.21
C PRO A 77 15.42 1.57 -27.41
N PHE A 78 15.22 1.58 -26.09
CA PHE A 78 15.60 2.69 -25.24
C PHE A 78 17.03 2.55 -24.71
N ARG A 79 17.71 3.70 -24.56
CA ARG A 79 19.07 3.76 -24.04
C ARG A 79 19.08 3.67 -22.50
N SER A 80 20.24 3.29 -21.97
CA SER A 80 20.50 3.38 -20.55
C SER A 80 21.16 4.71 -20.19
N ILE A 81 20.78 5.29 -19.06
CA ILE A 81 21.36 6.52 -18.51
C ILE A 81 22.00 6.24 -17.15
N LYS A 82 23.04 7.03 -16.82
CA LYS A 82 23.68 6.98 -15.51
C LYS A 82 22.71 7.45 -14.43
N THR A 83 22.79 6.80 -13.27
CA THR A 83 22.04 7.23 -12.08
C THR A 83 22.93 8.05 -11.15
N SER A 84 22.35 8.51 -10.03
CA SER A 84 23.11 9.14 -8.94
C SER A 84 24.03 8.16 -8.18
N ILE A 85 24.00 6.87 -8.50
CA ILE A 85 24.89 5.85 -7.93
C ILE A 85 25.90 5.45 -9.02
N PRO A 86 27.21 5.60 -8.79
CA PRO A 86 28.24 5.20 -9.73
C PRO A 86 28.10 3.72 -10.14
N GLY A 87 28.22 3.44 -11.45
CA GLY A 87 28.10 2.10 -11.99
C GLY A 87 26.68 1.55 -12.10
N THR A 88 25.67 2.31 -11.67
CA THR A 88 24.25 1.91 -11.78
C THR A 88 23.57 2.70 -12.89
N HIS A 89 22.81 2.00 -13.72
CA HIS A 89 22.09 2.59 -14.85
C HIS A 89 20.60 2.25 -14.77
N PHE A 90 19.77 3.19 -15.21
CA PHE A 90 18.34 3.01 -15.47
C PHE A 90 18.02 3.31 -16.93
N SER A 91 16.84 2.96 -17.40
CA SER A 91 16.38 3.36 -18.71
C SER A 91 16.24 4.89 -18.83
N GLU A 92 16.48 5.43 -20.03
CA GLU A 92 16.27 6.85 -20.32
C GLU A 92 14.82 7.32 -20.13
N LEU A 93 13.88 6.39 -20.05
CA LEU A 93 12.47 6.67 -19.71
C LEU A 93 12.29 7.08 -18.25
N MET A 94 13.32 6.90 -17.39
CA MET A 94 13.24 7.17 -15.96
C MET A 94 14.24 8.26 -15.48
N PRO A 95 14.31 9.42 -16.12
CA PRO A 95 15.36 10.40 -15.84
C PRO A 95 15.23 11.01 -14.42
N HIS A 96 14.02 11.17 -13.91
CA HIS A 96 13.79 11.69 -12.56
C HIS A 96 14.16 10.66 -11.50
N THR A 97 13.81 9.39 -11.70
CA THR A 97 14.15 8.29 -10.81
C THR A 97 15.65 8.04 -10.77
N ALA A 98 16.34 8.16 -11.91
CA ALA A 98 17.79 8.04 -11.97
C ALA A 98 18.53 9.08 -11.09
N LYS A 99 18.03 10.30 -11.03
CA LYS A 99 18.61 11.38 -10.19
C LYS A 99 18.50 11.09 -8.69
N ILE A 100 17.51 10.33 -8.26
CA ILE A 100 17.26 10.00 -6.84
C ILE A 100 17.56 8.54 -6.51
N ALA A 101 18.27 7.83 -7.38
CA ALA A 101 18.56 6.39 -7.19
C ALA A 101 19.22 6.09 -5.83
N HIS A 102 20.02 7.02 -5.29
CA HIS A 102 20.63 6.90 -3.97
C HIS A 102 19.61 6.81 -2.80
N LYS A 103 18.35 7.17 -3.05
CA LYS A 103 17.24 7.07 -2.08
C LYS A 103 16.36 5.84 -2.30
N ILE A 104 16.70 4.99 -3.27
CA ILE A 104 15.85 3.88 -3.73
C ILE A 104 16.62 2.57 -3.58
N SER A 105 15.94 1.54 -3.07
CA SER A 105 16.42 0.16 -3.12
C SER A 105 15.71 -0.57 -4.24
N VAL A 106 16.46 -1.17 -5.17
CA VAL A 106 15.92 -1.92 -6.31
C VAL A 106 16.21 -3.41 -6.12
N ILE A 107 15.15 -4.21 -6.08
CA ILE A 107 15.25 -5.67 -6.05
C ILE A 107 15.07 -6.18 -7.47
N ARG A 108 16.18 -6.60 -8.12
CA ARG A 108 16.21 -7.04 -9.53
C ARG A 108 15.99 -8.54 -9.72
N THR A 109 15.99 -9.30 -8.62
CA THR A 109 15.92 -10.77 -8.61
C THR A 109 14.60 -11.29 -8.09
N MET A 110 13.56 -10.45 -8.06
CA MET A 110 12.25 -10.90 -7.60
C MET A 110 11.60 -11.77 -8.67
N GLU A 111 11.14 -12.94 -8.27
CA GLU A 111 10.46 -13.91 -9.11
C GLU A 111 9.27 -14.52 -8.34
N THR A 112 8.12 -14.61 -8.99
CA THR A 112 6.92 -15.23 -8.39
C THR A 112 6.82 -16.72 -8.64
N MET A 113 7.60 -17.28 -9.57
CA MET A 113 7.48 -18.64 -10.08
C MET A 113 6.07 -18.93 -10.62
N ASP A 114 5.33 -17.91 -11.02
CA ASP A 114 3.95 -18.00 -11.47
C ASP A 114 3.68 -16.97 -12.57
N PRO A 115 3.50 -17.41 -13.82
CA PRO A 115 3.24 -16.52 -14.95
C PRO A 115 1.77 -16.08 -15.07
N ASN A 116 0.90 -16.60 -14.22
CA ASN A 116 -0.53 -16.31 -14.29
C ASN A 116 -0.88 -15.01 -13.55
N HIS A 117 -1.62 -14.11 -14.21
CA HIS A 117 -2.04 -12.83 -13.61
C HIS A 117 -2.92 -13.01 -12.36
N SER A 118 -3.80 -14.00 -12.37
CA SER A 118 -4.76 -14.21 -11.27
C SER A 118 -4.11 -14.77 -10.00
N THR A 119 -3.01 -15.49 -10.13
CA THR A 119 -2.31 -16.14 -9.01
C THR A 119 -0.98 -15.46 -8.69
N GLY A 120 -0.22 -14.99 -9.68
CA GLY A 120 1.06 -14.31 -9.49
C GLY A 120 0.93 -12.97 -8.76
N VAL A 121 -0.10 -12.17 -9.08
CA VAL A 121 -0.36 -10.87 -8.39
C VAL A 121 -0.66 -11.05 -6.90
N PRO A 122 -1.57 -11.95 -6.47
CA PRO A 122 -1.74 -12.25 -5.05
C PRO A 122 -0.46 -12.74 -4.36
N ARG A 123 0.33 -13.59 -5.01
CA ARG A 123 1.61 -14.09 -4.44
C ARG A 123 2.57 -12.97 -4.09
N ILE A 124 2.80 -12.00 -4.99
CA ILE A 124 3.64 -10.84 -4.70
C ILE A 124 3.08 -10.04 -3.52
N GLN A 125 1.78 -9.81 -3.49
CA GLN A 125 1.16 -8.94 -2.49
C GLN A 125 1.00 -9.60 -1.11
N ARG A 126 0.95 -10.92 -1.05
CA ARG A 126 0.89 -11.73 0.17
C ARG A 126 2.26 -12.20 0.65
N GLY A 127 3.25 -12.25 -0.25
CA GLY A 127 4.56 -12.81 0.04
C GLY A 127 4.57 -14.32 0.23
N ASP A 128 3.54 -15.04 -0.21
CA ASP A 128 3.48 -16.51 -0.17
C ASP A 128 3.68 -17.11 -1.57
N PRO A 129 4.83 -17.73 -1.84
CA PRO A 129 5.13 -18.34 -3.14
C PRO A 129 4.41 -19.68 -3.35
N ILE A 130 3.82 -20.25 -2.31
CA ILE A 130 3.18 -21.57 -2.35
C ILE A 130 1.77 -21.45 -1.81
N ASP A 131 0.78 -21.93 -2.57
CA ASP A 131 -0.58 -22.06 -2.07
C ASP A 131 -0.63 -23.16 -1.00
N ARG A 132 -0.89 -22.75 0.24
CA ARG A 132 -0.99 -23.66 1.40
C ARG A 132 -2.43 -23.88 1.84
N GLY A 133 -3.41 -23.49 1.02
CA GLY A 133 -4.82 -23.56 1.38
C GLY A 133 -5.23 -22.54 2.46
N VAL A 134 -4.39 -21.54 2.73
CA VAL A 134 -4.66 -20.46 3.67
C VAL A 134 -4.55 -19.14 2.95
N ASP A 135 -5.56 -18.32 3.07
CA ASP A 135 -5.53 -16.96 2.54
C ASP A 135 -4.70 -16.04 3.46
N TYR A 136 -3.45 -15.79 3.05
CA TYR A 136 -2.56 -14.87 3.74
C TYR A 136 -2.99 -13.43 3.50
N PRO A 137 -2.82 -12.54 4.50
CA PRO A 137 -3.15 -11.12 4.35
C PRO A 137 -2.19 -10.43 3.39
N TYR A 138 -2.70 -9.45 2.67
CA TYR A 138 -1.86 -8.52 1.92
C TYR A 138 -1.08 -7.61 2.87
N LEU A 139 0.01 -7.04 2.39
CA LEU A 139 0.90 -6.17 3.17
C LEU A 139 0.14 -5.06 3.91
N GLY A 140 -0.81 -4.41 3.23
CA GLY A 140 -1.61 -3.34 3.85
C GLY A 140 -2.43 -3.81 5.04
N SER A 141 -3.04 -4.99 4.93
CA SER A 141 -3.81 -5.59 6.02
C SER A 141 -2.94 -6.01 7.20
N ALA A 142 -1.75 -6.55 6.94
CA ALA A 142 -0.78 -6.87 7.97
C ALA A 142 -0.32 -5.60 8.73
N ILE A 143 -0.03 -4.53 8.01
CA ILE A 143 0.34 -3.23 8.60
C ILE A 143 -0.84 -2.64 9.40
N ALA A 144 -2.07 -2.70 8.87
CA ALA A 144 -3.25 -2.25 9.58
C ALA A 144 -3.44 -2.99 10.91
N LYS A 145 -3.20 -4.30 10.93
CA LYS A 145 -3.27 -5.11 12.17
C LYS A 145 -2.21 -4.72 13.18
N LEU A 146 -0.97 -4.53 12.74
CA LEU A 146 0.18 -4.35 13.63
C LEU A 146 0.30 -2.94 14.19
N LEU A 147 0.05 -1.95 13.33
CA LEU A 147 0.29 -0.56 13.68
C LEU A 147 -0.99 0.19 14.05
N GLY A 148 -2.13 -0.28 13.55
CA GLY A 148 -3.39 0.46 13.65
C GLY A 148 -3.35 1.78 12.86
N PRO A 149 -4.39 2.60 12.94
CA PRO A 149 -4.37 3.94 12.37
C PRO A 149 -3.39 4.84 13.15
N ALA A 150 -2.79 5.81 12.48
CA ALA A 150 -2.02 6.86 13.16
C ALA A 150 -2.98 7.90 13.78
N ASP A 151 -4.07 8.21 13.09
CA ASP A 151 -5.20 8.98 13.61
C ASP A 151 -6.38 8.01 13.83
N PRO A 152 -6.92 7.89 15.05
CA PRO A 152 -8.07 7.03 15.35
C PRO A 152 -9.34 7.37 14.55
N GLY A 153 -9.43 8.59 14.04
CA GLY A 153 -10.54 9.04 13.17
C GLY A 153 -10.43 8.60 11.71
N LEU A 154 -9.40 7.84 11.34
CA LEU A 154 -9.18 7.41 9.96
C LEU A 154 -8.99 5.91 9.85
N PRO A 155 -9.44 5.29 8.73
CA PRO A 155 -9.14 3.90 8.44
C PRO A 155 -7.62 3.66 8.36
N PRO A 156 -7.09 2.55 8.88
CA PRO A 156 -5.65 2.29 8.84
C PRO A 156 -5.13 1.92 7.45
N TYR A 157 -6.02 1.45 6.56
CA TYR A 157 -5.69 1.01 5.21
C TYR A 157 -6.70 1.52 4.19
N LEU A 158 -6.23 2.36 3.28
CA LEU A 158 -6.99 2.87 2.15
C LEU A 158 -6.38 2.41 0.82
N TRP A 159 -7.24 2.17 -0.17
CA TRP A 159 -6.82 1.72 -1.49
C TRP A 159 -7.47 2.58 -2.58
N ILE A 160 -6.64 3.31 -3.32
CA ILE A 160 -7.05 4.05 -4.51
C ILE A 160 -6.86 3.12 -5.71
N LYS A 161 -7.97 2.74 -6.35
CA LYS A 161 -8.00 1.79 -7.45
C LYS A 161 -9.08 2.15 -8.47
N PRO A 162 -8.94 1.68 -9.74
CA PRO A 162 -10.00 1.83 -10.73
C PRO A 162 -11.34 1.26 -10.27
N GLY A 163 -12.43 1.89 -10.70
CA GLY A 163 -13.79 1.44 -10.44
C GLY A 163 -14.38 1.96 -9.14
N ASN A 164 -15.43 1.28 -8.67
CA ASN A 164 -16.17 1.72 -7.50
C ASN A 164 -15.39 1.50 -6.20
N GLY A 165 -15.59 2.39 -5.24
CA GLY A 165 -15.12 2.24 -3.87
C GLY A 165 -15.81 1.09 -3.14
N GLY A 166 -15.44 0.87 -1.89
CA GLY A 166 -16.02 -0.13 -1.00
C GLY A 166 -14.97 -0.96 -0.26
N PHE A 167 -15.43 -1.90 0.55
CA PHE A 167 -14.54 -2.73 1.37
C PHE A 167 -14.01 -3.94 0.58
N ILE A 168 -12.71 -4.17 0.69
CA ILE A 168 -12.01 -5.31 0.06
C ILE A 168 -11.61 -6.30 1.15
N HIS A 169 -12.57 -7.09 1.58
CA HIS A 169 -12.40 -8.00 2.71
C HIS A 169 -11.37 -9.12 2.47
N ARG A 170 -11.27 -9.63 1.25
CA ARG A 170 -10.36 -10.73 0.90
C ARG A 170 -8.88 -10.40 1.12
N GLU A 171 -8.51 -9.14 1.09
CA GLU A 171 -7.12 -8.74 1.34
C GLU A 171 -6.68 -8.97 2.78
N ALA A 172 -7.61 -9.08 3.71
CA ALA A 172 -7.30 -9.34 5.11
C ALA A 172 -6.88 -10.79 5.40
N GLY A 173 -7.24 -11.74 4.52
CA GLY A 173 -6.94 -13.15 4.72
C GLY A 173 -7.38 -13.63 6.10
N PHE A 174 -6.55 -14.42 6.76
CA PHE A 174 -6.83 -14.97 8.10
C PHE A 174 -6.87 -13.91 9.23
N LEU A 175 -6.46 -12.65 8.98
CA LEU A 175 -6.54 -11.61 10.01
C LEU A 175 -7.97 -11.14 10.29
N GLY A 176 -8.89 -11.46 9.38
CA GLY A 176 -10.29 -11.05 9.49
C GLY A 176 -10.58 -9.71 8.80
N THR A 177 -11.81 -9.57 8.38
CA THR A 177 -12.32 -8.52 7.48
C THR A 177 -12.09 -7.09 7.96
N ARG A 178 -12.01 -6.88 9.27
CA ARG A 178 -11.73 -5.57 9.89
C ARG A 178 -10.40 -4.94 9.47
N TYR A 179 -9.47 -5.72 8.92
CA TYR A 179 -8.17 -5.25 8.45
C TYR A 179 -8.09 -5.16 6.93
N GLY A 180 -9.20 -5.38 6.24
CA GLY A 180 -9.30 -5.21 4.80
C GLY A 180 -9.18 -3.74 4.38
N ALA A 181 -8.88 -3.52 3.10
CA ALA A 181 -8.80 -2.20 2.54
C ALA A 181 -10.19 -1.55 2.41
N LEU A 182 -10.28 -0.27 2.67
CA LEU A 182 -11.37 0.57 2.18
C LEU A 182 -10.94 1.20 0.86
N ALA A 183 -11.56 0.77 -0.25
CA ALA A 183 -11.28 1.31 -1.57
C ALA A 183 -12.02 2.64 -1.79
N LEU A 184 -11.30 3.62 -2.30
CA LEU A 184 -11.81 4.97 -2.61
C LEU A 184 -12.12 5.15 -4.12
N GLY A 185 -12.10 4.08 -4.92
CA GLY A 185 -12.25 4.21 -6.37
C GLY A 185 -11.16 5.12 -6.95
N ASP A 186 -11.56 6.11 -7.73
CA ASP A 186 -10.66 7.09 -8.38
C ASP A 186 -9.97 8.07 -7.42
N GLY A 187 -9.94 7.81 -6.13
CA GLY A 187 -9.39 8.72 -5.12
C GLY A 187 -10.23 9.97 -4.90
N ARG A 188 -11.43 10.01 -5.49
CA ARG A 188 -12.43 11.05 -5.21
C ARG A 188 -13.11 10.79 -3.86
N PRO A 189 -13.72 11.81 -3.27
CA PRO A 189 -14.59 11.58 -2.12
C PRO A 189 -15.61 10.49 -2.43
N PRO A 190 -15.89 9.58 -1.49
CA PRO A 190 -17.00 8.63 -1.67
C PRO A 190 -18.31 9.36 -1.97
N VAL A 191 -19.16 8.83 -2.88
CA VAL A 191 -20.40 9.47 -3.35
C VAL A 191 -21.25 9.67 -2.13
N HIS A 192 -21.44 9.46 -1.17
CA HIS A 192 -22.31 9.74 0.00
C HIS A 192 -21.49 10.10 1.25
N ILE A 193 -20.37 10.80 1.06
CA ILE A 193 -19.55 11.26 2.20
C ILE A 193 -20.26 12.31 3.06
N HIS A 194 -21.29 12.95 2.51
CA HIS A 194 -22.14 13.88 3.23
C HIS A 194 -23.44 13.20 3.69
N ARG A 195 -23.84 13.49 4.91
CA ARG A 195 -25.18 13.12 5.36
C ARG A 195 -26.21 13.89 4.52
N PRO A 196 -27.28 13.24 4.02
CA PRO A 196 -28.36 13.95 3.36
C PRO A 196 -28.99 15.02 4.29
N ASP A 197 -29.35 16.18 3.72
CA ASP A 197 -29.93 17.28 4.48
C ASP A 197 -31.27 16.90 5.14
N SER A 198 -31.97 15.93 4.56
CA SER A 198 -33.22 15.36 5.11
C SER A 198 -33.03 14.55 6.40
N ILE A 199 -31.79 14.27 6.81
CA ILE A 199 -31.49 13.49 8.01
C ILE A 199 -30.76 14.40 9.00
N SER A 200 -31.40 14.75 10.12
CA SER A 200 -30.76 15.52 11.19
C SER A 200 -29.69 14.72 11.92
N ALA A 201 -28.83 15.38 12.71
CA ALA A 201 -27.80 14.72 13.50
C ALA A 201 -28.41 13.78 14.57
N GLU A 202 -29.52 14.20 15.17
CA GLU A 202 -30.24 13.45 16.19
C GLU A 202 -30.89 12.21 15.59
N LEU A 203 -31.49 12.34 14.41
CA LEU A 203 -32.08 11.21 13.69
C LEU A 203 -31.00 10.19 13.27
N ASP A 204 -29.86 10.67 12.79
CA ASP A 204 -28.72 9.79 12.45
C ASP A 204 -28.20 9.05 13.71
N ALA A 205 -28.06 9.74 14.83
CA ALA A 205 -27.65 9.11 16.09
C ALA A 205 -28.65 8.06 16.57
N ALA A 206 -29.95 8.35 16.50
CA ALA A 206 -31.02 7.42 16.88
C ALA A 206 -31.00 6.15 15.97
N ARG A 207 -30.84 6.33 14.65
CA ARG A 207 -30.73 5.20 13.70
C ARG A 207 -29.52 4.35 14.00
N ASN A 208 -28.36 4.96 14.31
CA ASN A 208 -27.16 4.23 14.68
C ASN A 208 -27.31 3.44 16.00
N ALA A 209 -27.96 4.01 17.01
CA ALA A 209 -28.25 3.31 18.25
C ALA A 209 -29.17 2.10 18.03
N LEU A 210 -30.19 2.24 17.18
CA LEU A 210 -31.08 1.13 16.81
C LEU A 210 -30.31 0.03 16.05
N ARG A 211 -29.43 0.41 15.10
CA ARG A 211 -28.56 -0.53 14.38
C ARG A 211 -27.68 -1.33 15.34
N GLN A 212 -27.04 -0.67 16.30
CA GLN A 212 -26.19 -1.33 17.31
C GLN A 212 -26.98 -2.35 18.13
N LYS A 213 -28.16 -1.99 18.63
CA LYS A 213 -29.04 -2.92 19.36
C LYS A 213 -29.43 -4.14 18.50
N ALA A 214 -29.74 -3.92 17.23
CA ALA A 214 -30.06 -5.01 16.31
C ALA A 214 -28.86 -5.94 16.12
N ASN A 215 -27.66 -5.39 15.95
CA ASN A 215 -26.42 -6.15 15.79
C ASN A 215 -26.09 -6.97 17.05
N GLU A 216 -26.22 -6.39 18.24
CA GLU A 216 -26.00 -7.09 19.52
C GLU A 216 -26.93 -8.30 19.66
N ARG A 217 -28.22 -8.12 19.35
CA ARG A 217 -29.18 -9.22 19.35
C ARG A 217 -28.81 -10.30 18.33
N PHE A 218 -28.39 -9.91 17.14
CA PHE A 218 -28.03 -10.86 16.11
C PHE A 218 -26.76 -11.65 16.47
N LYS A 219 -25.74 -10.99 17.05
CA LYS A 219 -24.53 -11.65 17.56
C LYS A 219 -24.83 -12.73 18.58
N ALA A 220 -25.79 -12.48 19.46
CA ALA A 220 -26.19 -13.43 20.51
C ALA A 220 -26.79 -14.73 19.92
N TYR A 221 -27.35 -14.70 18.71
CA TYR A 221 -28.07 -15.83 18.12
C TYR A 221 -27.35 -16.53 16.96
N ARG A 222 -26.47 -15.85 16.22
CA ARG A 222 -25.94 -16.37 14.92
C ARG A 222 -24.43 -16.28 14.71
N GLY A 223 -23.68 -15.85 15.70
CA GLY A 223 -22.22 -15.71 15.59
C GLY A 223 -21.76 -14.30 15.24
N ALA A 224 -20.48 -14.03 15.52
CA ALA A 224 -19.97 -12.66 15.62
C ALA A 224 -19.23 -12.17 14.34
N SER A 225 -18.64 -13.07 13.54
CA SER A 225 -17.63 -12.67 12.54
C SER A 225 -18.16 -11.76 11.42
N GLU A 226 -19.33 -12.07 10.86
CA GLU A 226 -19.93 -11.28 9.78
C GLU A 226 -20.46 -9.94 10.30
N ILE A 227 -21.00 -9.95 11.52
CA ILE A 227 -21.48 -8.73 12.18
C ILE A 227 -20.30 -7.82 12.53
N ASP A 228 -19.20 -8.36 13.01
CA ASP A 228 -17.99 -7.58 13.31
C ASP A 228 -17.41 -6.91 12.06
N ALA A 229 -17.45 -7.61 10.93
CA ALA A 229 -17.05 -7.04 9.63
C ALA A 229 -17.97 -5.88 9.22
N TYR A 230 -19.28 -6.07 9.35
CA TYR A 230 -20.28 -5.07 9.04
C TYR A 230 -20.13 -3.82 9.93
N GLU A 231 -20.01 -4.01 11.25
CA GLU A 231 -19.81 -2.91 12.20
C GLU A 231 -18.54 -2.14 11.92
N THR A 232 -17.42 -2.85 11.68
CA THR A 232 -16.15 -2.23 11.34
C THR A 232 -16.26 -1.39 10.06
N SER A 233 -16.93 -1.93 9.03
CA SER A 233 -17.16 -1.22 7.77
C SER A 233 -17.98 0.05 7.97
N TYR A 234 -19.01 -0.04 8.79
CA TYR A 234 -19.89 1.09 9.10
C TYR A 234 -19.17 2.17 9.90
N ASP A 235 -18.38 1.78 10.88
CA ASP A 235 -17.62 2.71 11.72
C ASP A 235 -16.52 3.42 10.91
N MET A 236 -15.82 2.71 10.02
CA MET A 236 -14.86 3.31 9.09
C MET A 236 -15.53 4.31 8.14
N ALA A 237 -16.72 4.00 7.64
CA ALA A 237 -17.48 4.94 6.80
C ALA A 237 -17.84 6.22 7.58
N ARG A 238 -18.30 6.09 8.83
CA ARG A 238 -18.61 7.24 9.69
C ARG A 238 -17.37 8.07 10.02
N GLN A 239 -16.24 7.42 10.32
CA GLN A 239 -14.95 8.10 10.53
C GLN A 239 -14.57 8.91 9.30
N LEU A 240 -14.69 8.33 8.10
CA LEU A 240 -14.37 9.02 6.86
C LEU A 240 -15.32 10.21 6.59
N MET A 241 -16.61 10.07 6.91
CA MET A 241 -17.57 11.18 6.82
C MET A 241 -17.22 12.32 7.77
N ALA A 242 -16.73 12.02 8.97
CA ALA A 242 -16.28 13.02 9.93
C ALA A 242 -15.01 13.76 9.47
N ARG A 243 -14.18 13.11 8.65
CA ARG A 243 -12.92 13.65 8.12
C ARG A 243 -13.00 13.96 6.62
N LYS A 244 -14.14 14.44 6.17
CA LYS A 244 -14.35 14.86 4.76
C LYS A 244 -13.39 15.96 4.30
N ASP A 245 -12.83 16.73 5.21
CA ASP A 245 -11.80 17.73 5.00
C ASP A 245 -10.58 17.22 4.23
N ILE A 246 -10.20 15.95 4.42
CA ILE A 246 -9.06 15.34 3.73
C ILE A 246 -9.25 15.18 2.21
N PHE A 247 -10.48 15.32 1.73
CA PHE A 247 -10.82 15.27 0.31
C PHE A 247 -10.97 16.65 -0.34
N ASP A 248 -10.73 17.71 0.40
CA ASP A 248 -10.84 19.07 -0.11
C ASP A 248 -9.65 19.40 -1.04
N ASP A 249 -9.93 19.50 -2.33
CA ASP A 249 -8.94 19.86 -3.34
C ASP A 249 -8.58 21.35 -3.34
N ALA A 250 -9.33 22.18 -2.61
CA ALA A 250 -9.01 23.60 -2.46
C ALA A 250 -7.71 23.82 -1.67
N GLN A 251 -7.33 22.85 -0.84
CA GLN A 251 -6.08 22.88 -0.09
C GLN A 251 -4.84 22.56 -0.96
N LEU A 252 -5.03 22.11 -2.21
CA LEU A 252 -3.95 21.80 -3.12
C LEU A 252 -3.39 23.07 -3.77
N GLY A 253 -2.17 23.42 -3.42
CA GLY A 253 -1.46 24.54 -4.03
C GLY A 253 -1.14 24.30 -5.52
N PRO A 254 -0.94 25.40 -6.30
CA PRO A 254 -0.54 25.29 -7.70
C PRO A 254 0.72 24.42 -7.91
N LYS A 255 1.69 24.54 -7.01
CA LYS A 255 2.95 23.75 -7.04
C LYS A 255 2.71 22.25 -6.93
N ASP A 256 1.72 21.80 -6.15
CA ASP A 256 1.40 20.39 -6.04
C ASP A 256 0.77 19.88 -7.33
N LYS A 257 -0.14 20.65 -7.93
CA LYS A 257 -0.76 20.29 -9.22
C LYS A 257 0.28 20.21 -10.34
N GLU A 258 1.22 21.12 -10.38
CA GLU A 258 2.33 21.11 -11.35
C GLU A 258 3.24 19.89 -11.13
N ARG A 259 3.64 19.62 -9.87
CA ARG A 259 4.55 18.51 -9.52
C ARG A 259 4.01 17.15 -9.88
N TYR A 260 2.72 16.91 -9.62
CA TYR A 260 2.09 15.61 -9.86
C TYR A 260 1.46 15.50 -11.26
N GLY A 261 1.33 16.61 -11.97
CA GLY A 261 0.80 16.66 -13.32
C GLY A 261 -0.69 16.37 -13.41
N SER A 262 -1.20 16.30 -14.65
CA SER A 262 -2.63 16.08 -14.94
C SER A 262 -3.02 14.61 -15.11
N HIS A 263 -2.03 13.71 -15.22
CA HIS A 263 -2.29 12.28 -15.42
C HIS A 263 -3.05 11.69 -14.21
N PRO A 264 -4.02 10.78 -14.41
CA PRO A 264 -4.77 10.16 -13.31
C PRO A 264 -3.89 9.59 -12.20
N LEU A 265 -2.83 8.86 -12.53
CA LEU A 265 -1.91 8.30 -11.55
C LEU A 265 -1.26 9.38 -10.68
N GLY A 266 -0.84 10.51 -11.27
CA GLY A 266 -0.28 11.64 -10.51
C GLY A 266 -1.28 12.19 -9.49
N ARG A 267 -2.54 12.38 -9.89
CA ARG A 267 -3.61 12.79 -8.96
C ARG A 267 -3.85 11.78 -7.85
N HIS A 268 -3.80 10.48 -8.15
CA HIS A 268 -3.97 9.42 -7.16
C HIS A 268 -2.82 9.37 -6.16
N ILE A 269 -1.58 9.57 -6.64
CA ILE A 269 -0.39 9.65 -5.76
C ILE A 269 -0.47 10.90 -4.88
N LEU A 270 -0.91 12.03 -5.42
CA LEU A 270 -1.14 13.25 -4.65
C LEU A 270 -2.20 13.04 -3.55
N ARG A 271 -3.32 12.40 -3.90
CA ARG A 271 -4.34 12.02 -2.92
C ARG A 271 -3.78 11.05 -1.86
N ALA A 272 -3.00 10.07 -2.27
CA ALA A 272 -2.35 9.15 -1.33
C ALA A 272 -1.45 9.89 -0.35
N ARG A 273 -0.68 10.88 -0.81
CA ARG A 273 0.14 11.75 0.04
C ARG A 273 -0.71 12.49 1.06
N GLN A 274 -1.81 13.14 0.64
CA GLN A 274 -2.72 13.85 1.56
C GLN A 274 -3.28 12.92 2.64
N LEU A 275 -3.73 11.73 2.26
CA LEU A 275 -4.25 10.73 3.19
C LEU A 275 -3.19 10.26 4.20
N LEU A 276 -1.95 10.05 3.74
CA LEU A 276 -0.84 9.72 4.63
C LEU A 276 -0.50 10.89 5.56
N GLU A 277 -0.46 12.12 5.07
CA GLU A 277 -0.22 13.32 5.88
C GLU A 277 -1.33 13.52 6.93
N ALA A 278 -2.58 13.20 6.57
CA ALA A 278 -3.72 13.24 7.49
C ALA A 278 -3.70 12.14 8.58
N GLY A 279 -2.86 11.10 8.44
CA GLY A 279 -2.72 10.06 9.47
C GLY A 279 -3.18 8.67 9.07
N VAL A 280 -3.50 8.43 7.79
CA VAL A 280 -3.68 7.06 7.30
C VAL A 280 -2.34 6.32 7.34
N ARG A 281 -2.32 5.10 7.83
CA ARG A 281 -1.07 4.36 8.05
C ARG A 281 -0.53 3.74 6.76
N PHE A 282 -1.41 3.24 5.93
CA PHE A 282 -1.06 2.56 4.68
C PHE A 282 -2.01 2.99 3.57
N VAL A 283 -1.46 3.46 2.46
CA VAL A 283 -2.23 3.76 1.25
C VAL A 283 -1.65 2.97 0.08
N LYS A 284 -2.51 2.21 -0.61
CA LYS A 284 -2.20 1.53 -1.85
C LYS A 284 -2.77 2.33 -3.01
N VAL A 285 -1.99 2.52 -4.05
CA VAL A 285 -2.41 3.17 -5.30
C VAL A 285 -2.16 2.22 -6.45
N ASN A 286 -3.19 1.93 -7.23
CA ASN A 286 -3.03 1.22 -8.48
C ASN A 286 -2.91 2.21 -9.64
N SER A 287 -2.01 1.93 -10.58
CA SER A 287 -2.06 2.55 -11.90
C SER A 287 -3.27 1.99 -12.67
N TYR A 288 -3.85 2.80 -13.54
CA TYR A 288 -4.99 2.37 -14.33
C TYR A 288 -4.55 1.69 -15.62
N HIS A 289 -3.57 2.25 -16.23
CA HIS A 289 -2.83 1.75 -17.38
C HIS A 289 -1.48 2.48 -17.36
N TRP A 290 -0.51 1.86 -17.91
CA TRP A 290 0.82 2.45 -18.11
C TRP A 290 1.19 2.40 -19.58
#